data_b9838055c6ed13bd8f49ad63f9021e56
#
_entry.id   b9838055c6ed13bd8f49ad63f9021e56
#
_cell.length_a   1.000
_cell.length_b   1.000
_cell.length_c   1.000
_cell.angle_alpha   90.00
_cell.angle_beta   90.00
_cell.angle_gamma   90.00
#
_symmetry.space_group_name_H-M   'P 1'
#
loop_
_entity.id
_entity.type
_entity.pdbx_description
1 polymer ?
#
loop_
_entity_poly.entity_id
_entity_poly.type
_entity_poly.pdbx_seq_one_letter_code
_entity_poly.pdbx_strand_id
1 'polypeptide(L)'
;FMRSVYMQAVKTTSXKKKVQSIEPNIADTVNGWLRSYKLDYKLEQESLNDEIDKALNDYYTKNGGTGANRPDAKLLLRDSETNDYPILIEYKGYKNKLVKLNSEGQVENRTVKNEPHFTNINGYAVNGAVHYANALLHHTNYSDIISIGVTGYNDVRGEIQYEIGVYFVSKS
;
A
#
# COMPACT_ATOMS: atom_id res chain seq x y z
N PHE A 1 28.24 -28.70 33.30
CA PHE A 1 28.43 -28.87 31.85
C PHE A 1 27.05 -28.88 31.11
N MET A 2 26.15 -29.74 31.52
CA MET A 2 24.79 -29.77 30.96
C MET A 2 24.07 -28.43 31.13
N ARG A 3 24.28 -27.82 32.29
CA ARG A 3 23.68 -26.55 32.63
C ARG A 3 24.13 -25.45 31.67
N SER A 4 25.44 -25.45 31.37
CA SER A 4 26.00 -24.45 30.47
C SER A 4 25.44 -24.56 29.04
N VAL A 5 25.32 -25.78 28.56
CA VAL A 5 24.74 -26.03 27.22
C VAL A 5 23.28 -25.62 27.19
N TYR A 6 22.54 -25.94 28.25
CA TYR A 6 21.13 -25.58 28.33
C TYR A 6 20.94 -24.06 28.35
N MET A 7 21.73 -23.36 29.12
CA MET A 7 21.66 -21.90 29.21
C MET A 7 21.96 -21.27 27.84
N GLN A 8 22.92 -21.80 27.12
CA GLN A 8 23.24 -21.32 25.79
C GLN A 8 22.06 -21.52 24.82
N ALA A 9 21.42 -22.65 24.90
CA ALA A 9 20.25 -22.95 24.06
C ALA A 9 19.11 -21.99 24.36
N VAL A 10 18.88 -21.71 25.64
CA VAL A 10 17.84 -20.76 26.04
C VAL A 10 18.15 -19.35 25.53
N LYS A 11 19.39 -18.94 25.64
CA LYS A 11 19.80 -17.64 25.10
C LYS A 11 19.60 -17.56 23.60
N THR A 12 19.89 -18.64 22.89
CA THR A 12 19.73 -18.67 21.45
C THR A 12 18.25 -18.62 21.06
N THR A 13 17.41 -19.34 21.81
CA THR A 13 15.98 -19.36 21.50
C THR A 13 15.27 -18.07 21.92
N SER A 14 15.86 -17.28 22.81
CA SER A 14 15.31 -16.00 23.19
C SER A 14 15.68 -14.87 22.22
N UNK A 15 16.36 -15.11 21.19
CA UNK A 15 16.68 -14.28 20.34
C UNK A 15 15.55 -13.61 19.89
N LYS A 16 15.77 -12.71 19.34
CA LYS A 16 14.75 -11.82 18.84
C LYS A 16 13.83 -12.54 17.86
N LYS A 17 12.64 -12.71 18.23
CA LYS A 17 11.61 -13.18 17.31
C LYS A 17 11.39 -12.10 16.26
N LYS A 18 11.58 -12.44 14.99
CA LYS A 18 11.31 -11.55 13.89
C LYS A 18 9.79 -11.37 13.77
N VAL A 19 9.35 -10.11 13.75
CA VAL A 19 7.93 -9.82 13.56
C VAL A 19 7.56 -10.16 12.11
N GLN A 20 6.54 -10.98 11.95
CA GLN A 20 6.08 -11.39 10.62
C GLN A 20 4.97 -10.48 10.13
N SER A 21 4.99 -10.23 8.83
CA SER A 21 3.93 -9.47 8.18
C SER A 21 2.61 -10.24 8.24
N ILE A 22 1.54 -9.52 8.56
CA ILE A 22 0.19 -10.08 8.43
C ILE A 22 -0.52 -9.50 7.20
N GLU A 23 0.25 -9.03 6.22
CA GLU A 23 -0.32 -8.43 5.03
C GLU A 23 -1.35 -9.31 4.33
N PRO A 24 -1.13 -10.63 4.19
CA PRO A 24 -2.18 -11.46 3.58
C PRO A 24 -3.50 -11.43 4.35
N ASN A 25 -3.45 -11.33 5.68
CA ASN A 25 -4.66 -11.24 6.48
C ASN A 25 -5.35 -9.89 6.28
N ILE A 26 -4.56 -8.82 6.20
CA ILE A 26 -5.09 -7.49 5.91
C ILE A 26 -5.78 -7.49 4.55
N ALA A 27 -5.10 -8.03 3.54
CA ALA A 27 -5.65 -8.09 2.18
C ALA A 27 -6.96 -8.86 2.15
N ASP A 28 -7.00 -10.02 2.79
CA ASP A 28 -8.20 -10.84 2.80
C ASP A 28 -9.37 -10.10 3.46
N THR A 29 -9.10 -9.43 4.58
CA THR A 29 -10.14 -8.72 5.30
C THR A 29 -10.67 -7.54 4.49
N VAL A 30 -9.78 -6.71 3.94
CA VAL A 30 -10.21 -5.53 3.19
C VAL A 30 -10.92 -5.94 1.89
N ASN A 31 -10.38 -6.94 1.19
CA ASN A 31 -11.04 -7.45 -0.01
C ASN A 31 -12.43 -7.99 0.35
N GLY A 32 -12.56 -8.61 1.53
CA GLY A 32 -13.86 -9.04 2.03
C GLY A 32 -14.83 -7.87 2.25
N TRP A 33 -14.32 -6.76 2.78
CA TRP A 33 -15.16 -5.57 2.92
C TRP A 33 -15.63 -5.05 1.56
N LEU A 34 -14.73 -5.00 0.59
CA LEU A 34 -15.09 -4.55 -0.77
C LEU A 34 -16.17 -5.44 -1.36
N ARG A 35 -16.03 -6.75 -1.19
CA ARG A 35 -17.04 -7.71 -1.67
C ARG A 35 -18.38 -7.48 -0.96
N SER A 36 -18.35 -7.24 0.34
CA SER A 36 -19.60 -7.09 1.11
C SER A 36 -20.36 -5.85 0.68
N TYR A 37 -19.68 -4.83 0.19
CA TYR A 37 -20.32 -3.63 -0.36
C TYR A 37 -20.62 -3.77 -1.85
N LYS A 38 -20.36 -4.92 -2.42
CA LYS A 38 -20.62 -5.23 -3.84
C LYS A 38 -19.87 -4.30 -4.79
N LEU A 39 -18.66 -3.93 -4.40
CA LEU A 39 -17.81 -3.08 -5.23
C LEU A 39 -17.05 -3.95 -6.22
N ASP A 40 -16.94 -3.47 -7.46
CA ASP A 40 -16.27 -4.19 -8.53
C ASP A 40 -14.78 -3.85 -8.53
N TYR A 41 -14.04 -4.48 -7.62
CA TYR A 41 -12.62 -4.23 -7.48
C TYR A 41 -11.80 -5.27 -8.25
N LYS A 42 -10.60 -4.87 -8.61
CA LYS A 42 -9.65 -5.73 -9.33
C LYS A 42 -8.37 -5.84 -8.50
N LEU A 43 -7.72 -6.99 -8.59
CA LEU A 43 -6.49 -7.23 -7.84
C LEU A 43 -5.29 -7.12 -8.78
N GLU A 44 -4.24 -6.54 -8.28
CA GLU A 44 -2.89 -6.52 -8.85
C GLU A 44 -2.87 -6.42 -10.37
N GLN A 45 -2.66 -7.55 -11.06
CA GLN A 45 -2.49 -7.58 -12.52
C GLN A 45 -3.82 -7.56 -13.28
N GLU A 46 -4.94 -7.72 -12.60
CA GLU A 46 -6.23 -7.68 -13.27
C GLU A 46 -6.48 -6.32 -13.88
N SER A 47 -7.12 -6.32 -15.05
CA SER A 47 -7.41 -5.09 -15.78
C SER A 47 -8.53 -4.31 -15.12
N LEU A 48 -8.34 -2.99 -14.98
CA LEU A 48 -9.43 -2.12 -14.60
C LEU A 48 -10.05 -1.47 -15.85
N ASN A 49 -9.24 -0.80 -16.63
CA ASN A 49 -9.58 -0.40 -18.00
C ASN A 49 -8.27 -0.12 -18.74
N ASP A 50 -8.36 0.07 -20.05
CA ASP A 50 -7.17 0.20 -20.88
C ASP A 50 -6.34 1.41 -20.51
N GLU A 51 -6.96 2.54 -20.21
CA GLU A 51 -6.27 3.77 -19.89
C GLU A 51 -5.44 3.63 -18.60
N ILE A 52 -6.07 3.08 -17.57
CA ILE A 52 -5.39 2.90 -16.28
C ILE A 52 -4.29 1.83 -16.40
N ASP A 53 -4.60 0.74 -17.08
CA ASP A 53 -3.62 -0.35 -17.25
C ASP A 53 -2.38 0.17 -17.95
N LYS A 54 -2.56 0.95 -19.02
CA LYS A 54 -1.44 1.50 -19.77
C LYS A 54 -0.63 2.48 -18.93
N ALA A 55 -1.31 3.32 -18.15
CA ALA A 55 -0.63 4.30 -17.31
C ALA A 55 0.25 3.61 -16.27
N LEU A 56 -0.27 2.60 -15.60
CA LEU A 56 0.51 1.86 -14.61
C LEU A 56 1.71 1.18 -15.27
N ASN A 57 1.50 0.62 -16.44
CA ASN A 57 2.56 -0.05 -17.18
C ASN A 57 3.66 0.94 -17.61
N ASP A 58 3.25 2.08 -18.17
CA ASP A 58 4.20 3.09 -18.67
C ASP A 58 5.01 3.70 -17.53
N TYR A 59 4.35 4.02 -16.43
CA TYR A 59 5.03 4.61 -15.28
C TYR A 59 6.06 3.66 -14.73
N TYR A 60 5.68 2.41 -14.61
CA TYR A 60 6.57 1.39 -14.11
C TYR A 60 7.82 1.27 -15.00
N THR A 61 7.61 1.19 -16.30
CA THR A 61 8.70 1.04 -17.26
C THR A 61 9.66 2.23 -17.19
N LYS A 62 9.10 3.43 -17.15
CA LYS A 62 9.91 4.66 -17.19
C LYS A 62 10.69 4.88 -15.90
N ASN A 63 10.21 4.37 -14.79
CA ASN A 63 10.85 4.62 -13.50
C ASN A 63 11.68 3.42 -13.02
N GLY A 64 11.97 2.48 -13.90
CA GLY A 64 12.91 1.42 -13.61
C GLY A 64 12.46 0.43 -12.56
N GLY A 65 11.18 0.24 -12.44
CA GLY A 65 10.66 -0.72 -11.47
C GLY A 65 11.06 -2.15 -11.82
N THR A 66 10.87 -3.04 -10.90
CA THR A 66 11.39 -4.40 -11.01
C THR A 66 10.30 -5.44 -11.17
N GLY A 67 9.36 -5.22 -12.01
CA GLY A 67 8.45 -6.28 -12.30
C GLY A 67 7.05 -6.02 -11.79
N ALA A 68 6.41 -6.66 -11.05
CA ALA A 68 4.98 -6.67 -10.82
C ALA A 68 4.49 -5.63 -9.81
N ASN A 69 5.08 -4.45 -9.79
CA ASN A 69 4.63 -3.40 -8.88
C ASN A 69 3.29 -2.84 -9.36
N ARG A 70 2.23 -3.31 -8.76
CA ARG A 70 0.87 -2.86 -9.06
C ARG A 70 0.16 -2.58 -7.75
N PRO A 71 -0.85 -1.70 -7.73
CA PRO A 71 -1.69 -1.57 -6.53
C PRO A 71 -2.27 -2.92 -6.14
N ASP A 72 -2.35 -3.16 -4.85
CA ASP A 72 -2.89 -4.43 -4.36
C ASP A 72 -4.34 -4.61 -4.76
N ALA A 73 -5.11 -3.52 -4.78
CA ALA A 73 -6.47 -3.53 -5.28
C ALA A 73 -6.77 -2.18 -5.91
N LYS A 74 -7.69 -2.18 -6.85
CA LYS A 74 -8.09 -0.96 -7.54
C LYS A 74 -9.52 -1.08 -8.01
N LEU A 75 -10.20 0.06 -8.10
CA LEU A 75 -11.56 0.08 -8.62
C LEU A 75 -11.87 1.47 -9.16
N LEU A 76 -12.97 1.56 -9.88
CA LEU A 76 -13.44 2.81 -10.47
C LEU A 76 -14.79 3.12 -9.86
N LEU A 77 -14.89 4.29 -9.25
CA LEU A 77 -16.14 4.72 -8.62
C LEU A 77 -16.73 5.85 -9.45
N ARG A 78 -18.01 5.74 -9.72
CA ARG A 78 -18.71 6.78 -10.49
C ARG A 78 -19.71 7.47 -9.56
N ASP A 79 -19.69 8.80 -9.53
CA ASP A 79 -20.63 9.55 -8.72
C ASP A 79 -21.92 9.81 -9.50
N SER A 80 -22.88 10.50 -8.88
CA SER A 80 -24.16 10.76 -9.50
C SER A 80 -24.09 11.70 -10.69
N GLU A 81 -22.98 12.43 -10.83
CA GLU A 81 -22.76 13.34 -11.96
C GLU A 81 -21.91 12.71 -13.05
N THR A 82 -21.73 11.41 -13.00
CA THR A 82 -20.96 10.61 -13.95
C THR A 82 -19.44 10.94 -13.97
N ASN A 83 -18.92 11.52 -12.89
CA ASN A 83 -17.48 11.64 -12.72
C ASN A 83 -16.92 10.32 -12.25
N ASP A 84 -15.80 9.91 -12.82
CA ASP A 84 -15.14 8.67 -12.46
C ASP A 84 -13.92 8.96 -11.60
N TYR A 85 -13.78 8.20 -10.51
CA TYR A 85 -12.68 8.33 -9.57
C TYR A 85 -11.99 6.99 -9.44
N PRO A 86 -10.77 6.85 -9.96
CA PRO A 86 -10.00 5.66 -9.65
C PRO A 86 -9.68 5.63 -8.15
N ILE A 87 -9.78 4.46 -7.57
CA ILE A 87 -9.40 4.22 -6.18
C ILE A 87 -8.30 3.17 -6.21
N LEU A 88 -7.16 3.51 -5.60
CA LEU A 88 -6.00 2.62 -5.55
C LEU A 88 -5.75 2.27 -4.10
N ILE A 89 -5.60 1.00 -3.81
CA ILE A 89 -5.48 0.52 -2.43
C ILE A 89 -4.20 -0.28 -2.28
N GLU A 90 -3.45 0.02 -1.22
CA GLU A 90 -2.19 -0.64 -0.94
C GLU A 90 -2.22 -1.19 0.48
N TYR A 91 -1.74 -2.41 0.66
CA TYR A 91 -1.75 -3.10 1.95
C TYR A 91 -0.34 -3.27 2.47
N LYS A 92 -0.21 -3.15 3.80
CA LYS A 92 0.97 -3.58 4.53
C LYS A 92 0.50 -4.37 5.74
N GLY A 93 1.41 -5.07 6.40
CA GLY A 93 1.05 -5.92 7.52
C GLY A 93 1.92 -5.72 8.74
N TYR A 94 2.25 -4.47 9.03
CA TYR A 94 3.08 -4.12 10.19
C TYR A 94 2.52 -2.88 10.87
N LYS A 95 2.74 -2.80 12.17
CA LYS A 95 2.44 -1.60 12.93
C LYS A 95 3.28 -0.43 12.42
N ASN A 96 2.66 0.75 12.33
CA ASN A 96 3.35 2.00 11.98
C ASN A 96 3.91 2.00 10.56
N LYS A 97 3.27 1.25 9.67
CA LYS A 97 3.64 1.27 8.25
C LYS A 97 2.53 1.85 7.39
N LEU A 98 1.72 2.74 7.97
CA LEU A 98 0.64 3.37 7.21
C LEU A 98 1.17 4.47 6.30
N VAL A 99 1.86 5.45 6.84
CA VAL A 99 2.28 6.61 6.04
C VAL A 99 3.54 7.22 6.62
N LYS A 100 4.41 7.69 5.73
CA LYS A 100 5.58 8.46 6.09
C LYS A 100 5.40 9.88 5.57
N LEU A 101 5.38 10.83 6.49
CA LEU A 101 5.19 12.24 6.16
C LEU A 101 6.49 13.00 6.33
N ASN A 102 6.64 14.08 5.56
CA ASN A 102 7.77 14.98 5.72
C ASN A 102 7.47 15.97 6.86
N SER A 103 8.40 16.91 7.09
CA SER A 103 8.27 17.87 8.19
C SER A 103 7.08 18.81 8.00
N GLU A 104 6.56 18.92 6.78
CA GLU A 104 5.40 19.77 6.49
C GLU A 104 4.10 18.99 6.50
N GLY A 105 4.13 17.72 6.91
CA GLY A 105 2.94 16.89 6.98
C GLY A 105 2.47 16.35 5.65
N GLN A 106 3.31 16.37 4.64
CA GLN A 106 2.97 15.85 3.31
C GLN A 106 3.53 14.44 3.13
N VAL A 107 2.88 13.65 2.31
CA VAL A 107 3.36 12.30 1.99
C VAL A 107 4.75 12.41 1.36
N GLU A 108 5.74 11.79 1.98
CA GLU A 108 7.15 11.98 1.59
C GLU A 108 7.54 10.95 0.53
N ASN A 109 7.18 11.24 -0.71
CA ASN A 109 7.50 10.37 -1.84
C ASN A 109 8.64 10.88 -2.72
N ARG A 110 9.27 12.00 -2.32
CA ARG A 110 10.40 12.56 -3.05
C ARG A 110 11.58 12.75 -2.10
N THR A 111 12.78 12.51 -2.61
CA THR A 111 14.02 12.79 -1.89
C THR A 111 14.34 14.28 -1.98
N VAL A 112 15.40 14.70 -1.28
CA VAL A 112 15.85 16.09 -1.37
C VAL A 112 16.30 16.45 -2.78
N LYS A 113 16.69 15.47 -3.59
CA LYS A 113 17.06 15.68 -4.98
C LYS A 113 15.85 15.59 -5.91
N ASN A 114 14.65 15.55 -5.35
CA ASN A 114 13.40 15.48 -6.11
C ASN A 114 13.28 14.20 -6.95
N GLU A 115 13.81 13.12 -6.43
CA GLU A 115 13.70 11.79 -7.04
C GLU A 115 12.72 10.95 -6.23
N PRO A 116 12.14 9.91 -6.84
CA PRO A 116 11.25 9.05 -6.07
C PRO A 116 11.95 8.46 -4.84
N HIS A 117 11.27 8.52 -3.72
CA HIS A 117 11.80 8.01 -2.44
C HIS A 117 11.31 6.57 -2.28
N PHE A 118 11.99 5.63 -2.94
CA PHE A 118 11.47 4.27 -3.00
C PHE A 118 11.45 3.55 -1.66
N THR A 119 12.33 3.93 -0.73
CA THR A 119 12.25 3.35 0.61
C THR A 119 10.89 3.64 1.25
N ASN A 120 10.41 4.88 1.13
CA ASN A 120 9.10 5.24 1.68
C ASN A 120 7.97 4.65 0.84
N ILE A 121 8.10 4.74 -0.48
CA ILE A 121 7.06 4.25 -1.40
C ILE A 121 6.81 2.76 -1.19
N ASN A 122 7.87 2.00 -1.03
CA ASN A 122 7.75 0.56 -0.84
C ASN A 122 7.46 0.17 0.61
N GLY A 123 7.77 1.04 1.56
CA GLY A 123 7.66 0.71 2.97
C GLY A 123 6.35 1.05 3.64
N TYR A 124 5.56 1.96 3.06
CA TYR A 124 4.35 2.48 3.71
C TYR A 124 3.18 2.38 2.76
N ALA A 125 2.02 2.00 3.30
CA ALA A 125 0.84 1.72 2.48
C ALA A 125 0.37 2.96 1.72
N VAL A 126 0.21 4.08 2.41
CA VAL A 126 -0.27 5.31 1.76
C VAL A 126 0.75 5.80 0.74
N ASN A 127 2.04 5.76 1.09
CA ASN A 127 3.08 6.23 0.17
C ASN A 127 3.04 5.45 -1.15
N GLY A 128 2.84 4.14 -1.06
CA GLY A 128 2.72 3.32 -2.27
C GLY A 128 1.48 3.67 -3.09
N ALA A 129 0.34 3.82 -2.42
CA ALA A 129 -0.91 4.15 -3.13
C ALA A 129 -0.82 5.53 -3.79
N VAL A 130 -0.24 6.51 -3.12
CA VAL A 130 -0.07 7.85 -3.68
C VAL A 130 0.89 7.83 -4.87
N HIS A 131 1.92 7.00 -4.79
CA HIS A 131 2.86 6.87 -5.91
C HIS A 131 2.13 6.42 -7.19
N TYR A 132 1.27 5.41 -7.07
CA TYR A 132 0.49 4.96 -8.21
C TYR A 132 -0.52 6.01 -8.67
N ALA A 133 -1.10 6.75 -7.71
CA ALA A 133 -2.04 7.83 -8.08
C ALA A 133 -1.34 8.89 -8.93
N ASN A 134 -0.10 9.23 -8.59
CA ASN A 134 0.66 10.18 -9.39
C ASN A 134 0.91 9.66 -10.81
N ALA A 135 1.12 8.36 -10.94
CA ALA A 135 1.26 7.78 -12.29
C ALA A 135 -0.02 8.00 -13.10
N LEU A 136 -1.17 7.78 -12.48
CA LEU A 136 -2.44 8.00 -13.18
C LEU A 136 -2.64 9.47 -13.53
N LEU A 137 -2.30 10.39 -12.64
CA LEU A 137 -2.44 11.81 -12.93
C LEU A 137 -1.57 12.23 -14.12
N HIS A 138 -0.38 11.65 -14.24
CA HIS A 138 0.54 12.00 -15.32
C HIS A 138 0.15 11.37 -16.66
N HIS A 139 -0.47 10.20 -16.64
CA HIS A 139 -0.59 9.37 -17.84
C HIS A 139 -2.03 9.10 -18.26
N THR A 140 -3.00 9.66 -17.55
CA THR A 140 -4.41 9.50 -17.92
C THR A 140 -5.10 10.85 -17.89
N ASN A 141 -6.38 10.84 -18.30
CA ASN A 141 -7.22 12.02 -18.22
C ASN A 141 -7.93 12.17 -16.87
N TYR A 142 -7.75 11.23 -15.97
CA TYR A 142 -8.34 11.37 -14.64
C TYR A 142 -7.65 12.51 -13.89
N SER A 143 -8.44 13.32 -13.20
CA SER A 143 -7.91 14.47 -12.48
C SER A 143 -7.95 14.30 -10.97
N ASP A 144 -8.68 13.31 -10.48
CA ASP A 144 -8.85 13.08 -9.04
C ASP A 144 -8.78 11.59 -8.77
N ILE A 145 -7.82 11.20 -7.95
CA ILE A 145 -7.58 9.81 -7.59
C ILE A 145 -7.72 9.68 -6.08
N ILE A 146 -8.34 8.61 -5.64
CA ILE A 146 -8.41 8.32 -4.21
C ILE A 146 -7.39 7.23 -3.90
N SER A 147 -6.47 7.53 -3.00
CA SER A 147 -5.45 6.58 -2.56
C SER A 147 -5.77 6.12 -1.15
N ILE A 148 -5.83 4.81 -0.95
CA ILE A 148 -6.13 4.24 0.35
C ILE A 148 -4.99 3.32 0.74
N GLY A 149 -4.43 3.56 1.93
CA GLY A 149 -3.46 2.65 2.52
C GLY A 149 -4.07 1.96 3.72
N VAL A 150 -3.79 0.68 3.85
CA VAL A 150 -4.23 -0.09 5.02
C VAL A 150 -3.06 -0.91 5.51
N THR A 151 -2.79 -0.85 6.80
CA THR A 151 -1.85 -1.75 7.43
C THR A 151 -2.46 -2.26 8.73
N GLY A 152 -1.83 -3.21 9.35
CA GLY A 152 -2.32 -3.72 10.62
C GLY A 152 -1.32 -4.64 11.27
N TYR A 153 -1.64 -5.02 12.49
CA TYR A 153 -0.79 -5.86 13.31
C TYR A 153 -1.65 -6.59 14.33
N ASN A 154 -1.14 -7.71 14.82
CA ASN A 154 -1.79 -8.42 15.90
C ASN A 154 -1.41 -7.77 17.23
N ASP A 155 -2.42 -7.47 18.05
CA ASP A 155 -2.15 -6.93 19.38
C ASP A 155 -1.78 -8.06 20.34
N VAL A 156 -1.63 -7.74 21.61
CA VAL A 156 -1.19 -8.72 22.61
C VAL A 156 -2.19 -9.86 22.81
N ARG A 157 -3.44 -9.64 22.44
CA ARG A 157 -4.48 -10.66 22.54
C ARG A 157 -4.66 -11.43 21.24
N GLY A 158 -3.87 -11.11 20.21
CA GLY A 158 -3.96 -11.75 18.92
C GLY A 158 -5.05 -11.19 18.02
N GLU A 159 -5.65 -10.06 18.39
CA GLU A 159 -6.64 -9.39 17.56
C GLU A 159 -5.97 -8.41 16.62
N ILE A 160 -6.48 -8.33 15.40
CA ILE A 160 -5.90 -7.45 14.40
C ILE A 160 -6.35 -6.01 14.65
N GLN A 161 -5.39 -5.11 14.74
CA GLN A 161 -5.61 -3.68 14.82
C GLN A 161 -5.28 -3.08 13.46
N TYR A 162 -6.16 -2.25 12.92
CA TYR A 162 -6.01 -1.68 11.58
C TYR A 162 -5.64 -0.20 11.68
N GLU A 163 -4.83 0.24 10.70
CA GLU A 163 -4.55 1.65 10.46
C GLU A 163 -4.94 1.92 9.01
N ILE A 164 -5.80 2.90 8.79
CA ILE A 164 -6.34 3.19 7.46
C ILE A 164 -6.13 4.68 7.18
N GLY A 165 -5.61 4.98 6.00
CA GLY A 165 -5.45 6.36 5.55
C GLY A 165 -6.05 6.53 4.17
N VAL A 166 -6.78 7.62 3.97
CA VAL A 166 -7.43 7.93 2.70
C VAL A 166 -6.95 9.32 2.26
N TYR A 167 -6.42 9.40 1.05
CA TYR A 167 -5.87 10.63 0.51
C TYR A 167 -6.46 10.92 -0.86
N PHE A 168 -6.89 12.15 -1.06
CA PHE A 168 -7.26 12.66 -2.39
C PHE A 168 -6.00 13.17 -3.06
N VAL A 169 -5.77 12.73 -4.28
CA VAL A 169 -4.61 13.13 -5.06
C VAL A 169 -5.14 13.74 -6.36
N SER A 170 -4.92 15.03 -6.54
CA SER A 170 -5.53 15.78 -7.63
C SER A 170 -4.48 16.52 -8.44
N LYS A 171 -4.80 16.74 -9.70
CA LYS A 171 -4.08 17.71 -10.53
C LYS A 171 -4.42 19.09 -10.02
N SER A 172 -3.42 19.88 -9.66
CA SER A 172 -3.66 21.22 -9.14
C SER A 172 -3.22 22.28 -10.12
#